data_a68b9f534460f68df6afc2fdfbe58d55
#
_entry.id   a68b9f534460f68df6afc2fdfbe58d55
#
_cell.length_a   1.000
_cell.length_b   1.000
_cell.length_c   1.000
_cell.angle_alpha   90.00
_cell.angle_beta   90.00
_cell.angle_gamma   90.00
#
_symmetry.space_group_name_H-M   'P 1'
#
loop_
_entity.id
_entity.type
_entity.pdbx_description
1 polymer ?
#
loop_
_entity_poly.entity_id
_entity_poly.type
_entity_poly.pdbx_seq_one_letter_code
_entity_poly.pdbx_strand_id
1 'polypeptide(L)'
;MTIILNGDPVEVGGPLTLSALLAQLGVDARRVAVEHNLNVIKRPNYDTTQIQEGDQVEIVNFVGGGIKSEIMTEALVIAGREFKSRLIVGTGKYSSFAVMQRAHEASGADMVTVAVRRVNISDRTKESLLDYIDTNRIALLPNTAGCYTADDAVRTARLGREAGLSNWVKLEVIGDERTLFPDNEQLLVATRILVKEGFVVLPYTTDDPVVCRKLEDAGAAAVMPLGAPIGSGLGIQNVNNIRIIREFSRVPVILDAGVGTASDATIAMELGADGVLMNTAIAEAQDPIAMAEAMRLSVLAGRLAYRAGRMAKRPYASASSPLAGVVR
;
A
#
# COMPACT_ATOMS: atom_id res chain seq x y z
N MET A 1 2.27 40.26 -33.99
CA MET A 1 1.07 40.81 -33.34
C MET A 1 1.05 40.36 -31.90
N THR A 2 0.54 41.20 -31.02
CA THR A 2 0.46 40.88 -29.57
C THR A 2 -0.97 40.49 -29.24
N ILE A 3 -1.14 39.39 -28.57
CA ILE A 3 -2.40 38.90 -27.98
C ILE A 3 -2.29 38.77 -26.48
N ILE A 4 -3.41 38.67 -25.76
CA ILE A 4 -3.42 38.34 -24.34
C ILE A 4 -3.75 36.84 -24.24
N LEU A 5 -2.74 36.04 -23.87
CA LEU A 5 -2.87 34.58 -23.73
C LEU A 5 -2.85 34.22 -22.26
N ASN A 6 -3.93 33.62 -21.73
CA ASN A 6 -4.08 33.26 -20.31
C ASN A 6 -3.75 34.42 -19.35
N GLY A 7 -4.10 35.64 -19.74
CA GLY A 7 -3.86 36.87 -18.97
C GLY A 7 -2.51 37.57 -19.23
N ASP A 8 -1.59 36.94 -19.92
CA ASP A 8 -0.28 37.49 -20.22
C ASP A 8 -0.14 37.98 -21.68
N PRO A 9 0.54 39.10 -21.99
CA PRO A 9 0.82 39.56 -23.34
C PRO A 9 1.85 38.63 -23.99
N VAL A 10 1.50 38.09 -25.16
CA VAL A 10 2.34 37.16 -25.93
C VAL A 10 2.45 37.63 -27.39
N GLU A 11 3.66 37.71 -27.92
CA GLU A 11 3.91 37.99 -29.34
C GLU A 11 3.74 36.74 -30.18
N VAL A 12 2.90 36.80 -31.20
CA VAL A 12 2.66 35.73 -32.16
C VAL A 12 2.86 36.21 -33.61
N GLY A 13 3.22 35.30 -34.50
CA GLY A 13 3.55 35.64 -35.90
C GLY A 13 2.31 35.92 -36.74
N GLY A 14 1.95 37.23 -36.95
CA GLY A 14 0.90 37.64 -37.91
C GLY A 14 -0.52 37.13 -37.64
N PRO A 15 -1.50 37.47 -38.43
CA PRO A 15 -2.84 36.91 -38.35
C PRO A 15 -2.80 35.39 -38.56
N LEU A 16 -3.37 34.62 -37.64
CA LEU A 16 -3.39 33.18 -37.73
C LEU A 16 -4.72 32.61 -37.18
N THR A 17 -5.03 31.40 -37.59
CA THR A 17 -6.19 30.69 -37.03
C THR A 17 -5.92 30.19 -35.60
N LEU A 18 -6.97 29.91 -34.86
CA LEU A 18 -6.85 29.33 -33.54
C LEU A 18 -6.09 27.99 -33.55
N SER A 19 -6.34 27.15 -34.58
CA SER A 19 -5.56 25.90 -34.79
C SER A 19 -4.07 26.16 -35.01
N ALA A 20 -3.72 27.19 -35.79
CA ALA A 20 -2.33 27.56 -36.02
C ALA A 20 -1.65 28.08 -34.75
N LEU A 21 -2.38 28.86 -33.94
CA LEU A 21 -1.91 29.31 -32.62
C LEU A 21 -1.60 28.12 -31.70
N LEU A 22 -2.53 27.16 -31.58
CA LEU A 22 -2.32 25.96 -30.77
C LEU A 22 -1.11 25.14 -31.22
N ALA A 23 -0.94 25.01 -32.55
CA ALA A 23 0.22 24.32 -33.12
C ALA A 23 1.54 25.05 -32.82
N GLN A 24 1.58 26.36 -32.91
CA GLN A 24 2.74 27.19 -32.55
C GLN A 24 3.10 27.07 -31.09
N LEU A 25 2.10 26.92 -30.17
CA LEU A 25 2.30 26.72 -28.75
C LEU A 25 2.62 25.26 -28.38
N GLY A 26 2.62 24.33 -29.35
CA GLY A 26 2.84 22.91 -29.08
C GLY A 26 1.69 22.23 -28.32
N VAL A 27 0.49 22.79 -28.39
CA VAL A 27 -0.70 22.35 -27.66
C VAL A 27 -1.58 21.46 -28.52
N ASP A 28 -1.91 20.24 -28.05
CA ASP A 28 -2.83 19.34 -28.75
C ASP A 28 -4.27 19.88 -28.61
N ALA A 29 -4.83 20.31 -29.74
CA ALA A 29 -6.20 20.86 -29.88
C ALA A 29 -7.29 19.91 -29.35
N ARG A 30 -7.02 18.60 -29.28
CA ARG A 30 -7.94 17.58 -28.71
C ARG A 30 -8.04 17.59 -27.20
N ARG A 31 -7.06 18.20 -26.52
CA ARG A 31 -6.90 18.21 -25.06
C ARG A 31 -7.20 19.56 -24.42
N VAL A 32 -7.70 20.52 -25.19
CA VAL A 32 -7.95 21.87 -24.71
C VAL A 32 -9.36 22.33 -24.98
N ALA A 33 -9.88 23.19 -24.10
CA ALA A 33 -10.95 24.12 -24.41
C ALA A 33 -10.35 25.50 -24.58
N VAL A 34 -10.86 26.26 -25.54
CA VAL A 34 -10.37 27.61 -25.82
C VAL A 34 -11.52 28.59 -25.74
N GLU A 35 -11.27 29.70 -25.03
CA GLU A 35 -12.10 30.89 -25.04
C GLU A 35 -11.38 31.96 -25.86
N HIS A 36 -12.11 32.64 -26.73
CA HIS A 36 -11.63 33.74 -27.56
C HIS A 36 -12.57 34.92 -27.33
N ASN A 37 -12.04 36.00 -26.81
CA ASN A 37 -12.80 37.23 -26.50
C ASN A 37 -14.10 36.93 -25.72
N LEU A 38 -13.97 36.23 -24.62
CA LEU A 38 -15.08 35.81 -23.73
C LEU A 38 -16.09 34.83 -24.38
N ASN A 39 -15.78 34.23 -25.52
CA ASN A 39 -16.60 33.21 -26.13
C ASN A 39 -15.88 31.87 -26.21
N VAL A 40 -16.51 30.83 -25.68
CA VAL A 40 -15.96 29.46 -25.78
C VAL A 40 -16.11 28.96 -27.25
N ILE A 41 -15.00 28.71 -27.88
CA ILE A 41 -14.97 28.24 -29.26
C ILE A 41 -15.11 26.72 -29.33
N LYS A 42 -16.05 26.24 -30.14
CA LYS A 42 -16.20 24.79 -30.36
C LYS A 42 -15.08 24.29 -31.29
N ARG A 43 -14.54 23.11 -31.02
CA ARG A 43 -13.40 22.52 -31.79
C ARG A 43 -13.54 22.55 -33.30
N PRO A 44 -14.71 22.25 -33.92
CA PRO A 44 -14.84 22.34 -35.35
C PRO A 44 -14.57 23.72 -35.94
N ASN A 45 -14.60 24.74 -35.09
CA ASN A 45 -14.39 26.14 -35.54
C ASN A 45 -12.94 26.62 -35.33
N TYR A 46 -12.04 25.80 -34.80
CA TYR A 46 -10.65 26.21 -34.54
C TYR A 46 -9.89 26.58 -35.83
N ASP A 47 -10.19 25.90 -36.95
CA ASP A 47 -9.56 26.17 -38.23
C ASP A 47 -10.08 27.44 -38.91
N THR A 48 -11.25 27.92 -38.51
CA THR A 48 -11.90 29.09 -39.10
C THR A 48 -11.88 30.34 -38.22
N THR A 49 -11.63 30.19 -36.93
CA THR A 49 -11.53 31.32 -35.99
C THR A 49 -10.19 32.01 -36.17
N GLN A 50 -10.25 33.30 -36.62
CA GLN A 50 -9.06 34.14 -36.84
C GLN A 50 -8.71 34.85 -35.54
N ILE A 51 -7.43 34.90 -35.21
CA ILE A 51 -6.84 35.64 -34.09
C ILE A 51 -6.24 36.93 -34.63
N GLN A 52 -6.52 38.05 -33.97
CA GLN A 52 -6.09 39.38 -34.38
C GLN A 52 -5.29 40.08 -33.25
N GLU A 53 -4.68 41.21 -33.58
CA GLU A 53 -3.97 42.05 -32.59
C GLU A 53 -4.89 42.45 -31.45
N GLY A 54 -4.45 42.23 -30.22
CA GLY A 54 -5.18 42.58 -29.01
C GLY A 54 -6.23 41.59 -28.56
N ASP A 55 -6.45 40.46 -29.29
CA ASP A 55 -7.39 39.44 -28.89
C ASP A 55 -7.00 38.79 -27.56
N GLN A 56 -8.04 38.45 -26.75
CA GLN A 56 -7.89 37.65 -25.54
C GLN A 56 -8.17 36.18 -25.85
N VAL A 57 -7.20 35.33 -25.54
CA VAL A 57 -7.30 33.88 -25.76
C VAL A 57 -6.98 33.16 -24.45
N GLU A 58 -7.95 32.40 -23.95
CA GLU A 58 -7.77 31.54 -22.81
C GLU A 58 -7.74 30.08 -23.21
N ILE A 59 -6.65 29.36 -22.91
CA ILE A 59 -6.49 27.93 -23.22
C ILE A 59 -6.50 27.16 -21.93
N VAL A 60 -7.54 26.35 -21.74
CA VAL A 60 -7.66 25.42 -20.60
C VAL A 60 -7.31 24.01 -21.07
N ASN A 61 -6.22 23.48 -20.52
CA ASN A 61 -5.78 22.13 -20.83
C ASN A 61 -6.57 21.12 -19.98
N PHE A 62 -7.27 20.18 -20.58
CA PHE A 62 -7.82 19.04 -19.88
C PHE A 62 -6.68 18.09 -19.52
N VAL A 63 -6.16 18.21 -18.32
CA VAL A 63 -5.18 17.26 -17.76
C VAL A 63 -5.89 15.94 -17.47
N GLY A 64 -6.26 15.21 -18.49
CA GLY A 64 -6.61 13.82 -18.46
C GLY A 64 -5.34 13.01 -18.67
N GLY A 65 -4.38 13.17 -17.77
CA GLY A 65 -3.19 12.36 -17.76
C GLY A 65 -3.50 10.99 -17.19
N GLY A 66 -3.73 10.00 -18.03
CA GLY A 66 -3.47 8.63 -17.65
C GLY A 66 -1.98 8.54 -17.31
N ILE A 67 -1.63 8.55 -16.03
CA ILE A 67 -0.28 8.24 -15.56
C ILE A 67 -0.05 6.77 -15.89
N LYS A 68 0.48 6.48 -17.08
CA LYS A 68 1.23 5.26 -17.38
C LYS A 68 2.70 5.50 -17.02
N SER A 69 2.98 5.96 -15.83
CA SER A 69 4.22 5.66 -15.15
C SER A 69 3.89 4.52 -14.20
N GLU A 70 4.53 3.37 -14.31
CA GLU A 70 4.62 2.46 -13.18
C GLU A 70 5.07 3.33 -12.02
N ILE A 71 4.19 3.49 -11.03
CA ILE A 71 4.56 4.22 -9.81
C ILE A 71 5.52 3.29 -9.08
N MET A 72 6.81 3.41 -9.42
CA MET A 72 7.90 2.66 -8.78
C MET A 72 8.03 3.19 -7.37
N THR A 73 7.44 2.52 -6.41
CA THR A 73 7.81 2.72 -5.01
C THR A 73 9.11 1.96 -4.74
N GLU A 74 9.94 2.52 -3.88
CA GLU A 74 11.09 1.83 -3.33
C GLU A 74 10.69 0.45 -2.78
N ALA A 75 11.47 -0.58 -3.09
CA ALA A 75 11.21 -1.95 -2.65
C ALA A 75 11.14 -2.06 -1.12
N LEU A 76 10.32 -2.97 -0.63
CA LEU A 76 10.36 -3.39 0.77
C LEU A 76 11.50 -4.38 0.94
N VAL A 77 12.47 -4.06 1.79
CA VAL A 77 13.62 -4.94 2.06
C VAL A 77 13.47 -5.57 3.44
N ILE A 78 13.43 -6.89 3.52
CA ILE A 78 13.41 -7.66 4.78
C ILE A 78 14.54 -8.68 4.72
N ALA A 79 15.43 -8.71 5.70
CA ALA A 79 16.58 -9.63 5.77
C ALA A 79 17.40 -9.68 4.45
N GLY A 80 17.57 -8.53 3.78
CA GLY A 80 18.31 -8.42 2.52
C GLY A 80 17.56 -8.89 1.27
N ARG A 81 16.32 -9.39 1.39
CA ARG A 81 15.47 -9.74 0.26
C ARG A 81 14.53 -8.60 -0.09
N GLU A 82 14.44 -8.28 -1.37
CA GLU A 82 13.58 -7.23 -1.91
C GLU A 82 12.20 -7.78 -2.30
N PHE A 83 11.16 -7.01 -1.98
CA PHE A 83 9.77 -7.25 -2.36
C PHE A 83 9.22 -5.99 -3.02
N LYS A 84 8.59 -6.14 -4.17
CA LYS A 84 7.98 -5.02 -4.90
C LYS A 84 6.71 -4.55 -4.22
N SER A 85 5.95 -5.49 -3.64
CA SER A 85 4.73 -5.22 -2.89
C SER A 85 5.03 -4.99 -1.41
N ARG A 86 4.36 -3.99 -0.83
CA ARG A 86 4.34 -3.72 0.62
C ARG A 86 3.11 -4.35 1.29
N LEU A 87 2.27 -5.03 0.49
CA LEU A 87 1.12 -5.78 0.94
C LEU A 87 1.49 -7.26 1.06
N ILE A 88 1.29 -7.82 2.25
CA ILE A 88 1.41 -9.25 2.55
C ILE A 88 -0.01 -9.76 2.81
N VAL A 89 -0.38 -10.89 2.22
CA VAL A 89 -1.74 -11.45 2.35
C VAL A 89 -1.72 -12.84 2.97
N GLY A 90 -2.84 -13.19 3.61
CA GLY A 90 -3.01 -14.53 4.18
C GLY A 90 -3.74 -15.47 3.22
N THR A 91 -3.84 -16.73 3.62
CA THR A 91 -4.46 -17.82 2.83
C THR A 91 -5.74 -18.38 3.44
N GLY A 92 -6.13 -17.91 4.62
CA GLY A 92 -7.29 -18.43 5.34
C GLY A 92 -8.62 -17.78 4.97
N LYS A 93 -9.73 -18.46 5.29
CA LYS A 93 -11.12 -17.95 5.25
C LYS A 93 -11.73 -17.70 3.87
N TYR A 94 -11.02 -17.85 2.78
CA TYR A 94 -11.59 -17.77 1.43
C TYR A 94 -12.62 -18.88 1.21
N SER A 95 -13.64 -18.61 0.41
CA SER A 95 -14.70 -19.57 0.07
C SER A 95 -14.20 -20.78 -0.76
N SER A 96 -13.11 -20.60 -1.50
CA SER A 96 -12.40 -21.65 -2.24
C SER A 96 -10.95 -21.23 -2.53
N PHE A 97 -10.09 -22.21 -2.86
CA PHE A 97 -8.72 -21.93 -3.28
C PHE A 97 -8.67 -21.11 -4.57
N ALA A 98 -9.60 -21.31 -5.50
CA ALA A 98 -9.68 -20.54 -6.73
C ALA A 98 -9.99 -19.04 -6.45
N VAL A 99 -10.86 -18.72 -5.50
CA VAL A 99 -11.11 -17.34 -5.06
C VAL A 99 -9.87 -16.77 -4.38
N MET A 100 -9.21 -17.54 -3.51
CA MET A 100 -7.94 -17.17 -2.89
C MET A 100 -6.88 -16.79 -3.93
N GLN A 101 -6.66 -17.65 -4.92
CA GLN A 101 -5.69 -17.41 -5.99
C GLN A 101 -5.96 -16.10 -6.72
N ARG A 102 -7.20 -15.88 -7.17
CA ARG A 102 -7.59 -14.65 -7.86
C ARG A 102 -7.44 -13.41 -6.99
N ALA A 103 -7.75 -13.51 -5.69
CA ALA A 103 -7.53 -12.41 -4.75
C ALA A 103 -6.03 -12.13 -4.54
N HIS A 104 -5.18 -13.14 -4.46
CA HIS A 104 -3.73 -12.99 -4.39
C HIS A 104 -3.17 -12.32 -5.66
N GLU A 105 -3.63 -12.71 -6.84
CA GLU A 105 -3.26 -12.07 -8.11
C GLU A 105 -3.66 -10.59 -8.14
N ALA A 106 -4.91 -10.26 -7.75
CA ALA A 106 -5.41 -8.89 -7.70
C ALA A 106 -4.68 -8.04 -6.66
N SER A 107 -4.26 -8.63 -5.53
CA SER A 107 -3.49 -7.95 -4.48
C SER A 107 -2.08 -7.56 -4.93
N GLY A 108 -1.54 -8.23 -5.94
CA GLY A 108 -0.15 -8.05 -6.38
C GLY A 108 0.89 -8.35 -5.31
N ALA A 109 0.54 -9.13 -4.28
CA ALA A 109 1.45 -9.45 -3.18
C ALA A 109 2.58 -10.38 -3.64
N ASP A 110 3.80 -10.09 -3.21
CA ASP A 110 4.98 -10.93 -3.44
C ASP A 110 5.24 -11.91 -2.29
N MET A 111 4.45 -11.83 -1.22
CA MET A 111 4.56 -12.69 -0.04
C MET A 111 3.17 -13.06 0.47
N VAL A 112 2.99 -14.34 0.82
CA VAL A 112 1.76 -14.84 1.43
C VAL A 112 2.06 -15.64 2.70
N THR A 113 1.19 -15.51 3.71
CA THR A 113 1.31 -16.34 4.92
C THR A 113 0.57 -17.65 4.77
N VAL A 114 1.17 -18.72 5.25
CA VAL A 114 0.59 -20.06 5.30
C VAL A 114 0.68 -20.63 6.70
N ALA A 115 -0.43 -21.06 7.27
CA ALA A 115 -0.42 -21.70 8.59
C ALA A 115 0.17 -23.11 8.48
N VAL A 116 1.32 -23.35 9.12
CA VAL A 116 2.02 -24.65 9.06
C VAL A 116 1.08 -25.81 9.39
N ARG A 117 0.24 -25.65 10.40
CA ARG A 117 -0.72 -26.69 10.84
C ARG A 117 -1.85 -26.97 9.84
N ARG A 118 -2.04 -26.13 8.81
CA ARG A 118 -3.09 -26.27 7.79
C ARG A 118 -2.57 -26.72 6.44
N VAL A 119 -1.26 -26.73 6.27
CA VAL A 119 -0.66 -27.23 5.03
C VAL A 119 -0.68 -28.75 5.06
N ASN A 120 -1.36 -29.34 4.08
CA ASN A 120 -1.31 -30.78 3.92
C ASN A 120 0.03 -31.17 3.27
N ILE A 121 0.98 -31.59 4.12
CA ILE A 121 2.34 -31.95 3.70
C ILE A 121 2.45 -33.46 3.42
N SER A 122 1.57 -34.25 4.03
CA SER A 122 1.69 -35.72 4.06
C SER A 122 0.90 -36.46 2.98
N ASP A 123 -0.22 -35.90 2.53
CA ASP A 123 -1.10 -36.55 1.57
C ASP A 123 -1.15 -35.77 0.25
N ARG A 124 -0.24 -36.09 -0.66
CA ARG A 124 -0.14 -35.48 -1.99
C ARG A 124 -1.28 -35.91 -2.95
N THR A 125 -2.19 -36.75 -2.51
CA THR A 125 -3.35 -37.17 -3.33
C THR A 125 -4.53 -36.20 -3.15
N LYS A 126 -4.50 -35.34 -2.14
CA LYS A 126 -5.53 -34.36 -1.86
C LYS A 126 -5.09 -32.98 -2.32
N GLU A 127 -6.04 -32.23 -2.84
CA GLU A 127 -5.89 -30.83 -3.19
C GLU A 127 -5.30 -30.03 -2.01
N SER A 128 -4.25 -29.26 -2.27
CA SER A 128 -3.56 -28.44 -1.28
C SER A 128 -3.67 -26.98 -1.64
N LEU A 129 -3.74 -26.12 -0.63
CA LEU A 129 -3.66 -24.67 -0.86
C LEU A 129 -2.40 -24.23 -1.61
N LEU A 130 -1.29 -25.01 -1.50
CA LEU A 130 -0.04 -24.74 -2.20
C LEU A 130 -0.13 -24.92 -3.71
N ASP A 131 -1.07 -25.74 -4.19
CA ASP A 131 -1.31 -25.96 -5.63
C ASP A 131 -1.84 -24.67 -6.31
N TYR A 132 -2.35 -23.74 -5.52
CA TYR A 132 -2.92 -22.45 -5.96
C TYR A 132 -2.00 -21.25 -5.70
N ILE A 133 -0.75 -21.49 -5.30
CA ILE A 133 0.25 -20.43 -5.04
C ILE A 133 1.45 -20.66 -5.95
N ASP A 134 1.73 -19.72 -6.86
CA ASP A 134 2.96 -19.74 -7.65
C ASP A 134 4.17 -19.42 -6.79
N THR A 135 4.77 -20.44 -6.19
CA THR A 135 5.93 -20.31 -5.30
C THR A 135 7.21 -19.84 -5.99
N ASN A 136 7.25 -19.81 -7.33
CA ASN A 136 8.37 -19.21 -8.07
C ASN A 136 8.32 -17.68 -8.02
N ARG A 137 7.12 -17.12 -7.87
CA ARG A 137 6.88 -15.67 -7.85
C ARG A 137 6.56 -15.15 -6.46
N ILE A 138 5.82 -15.92 -5.67
CA ILE A 138 5.30 -15.52 -4.35
C ILE A 138 6.10 -16.22 -3.26
N ALA A 139 6.69 -15.46 -2.35
CA ALA A 139 7.38 -15.99 -1.20
C ALA A 139 6.39 -16.55 -0.17
N LEU A 140 6.66 -17.72 0.33
CA LEU A 140 5.92 -18.29 1.46
C LEU A 140 6.47 -17.75 2.78
N LEU A 141 5.57 -17.30 3.65
CA LEU A 141 5.83 -16.93 5.04
C LEU A 141 5.03 -17.86 5.95
N PRO A 142 5.57 -19.03 6.32
CA PRO A 142 4.91 -19.92 7.27
C PRO A 142 4.63 -19.21 8.59
N ASN A 143 3.46 -19.43 9.18
CA ASN A 143 3.13 -18.91 10.49
C ASN A 143 2.85 -20.01 11.52
N THR A 144 3.03 -19.66 12.78
CA THR A 144 2.80 -20.55 13.94
C THR A 144 1.43 -20.31 14.57
N ALA A 145 0.43 -19.99 13.75
CA ALA A 145 -0.94 -19.72 14.21
C ALA A 145 -1.49 -20.87 15.06
N GLY A 146 -2.12 -20.51 16.18
CA GLY A 146 -2.68 -21.46 17.14
C GLY A 146 -1.65 -22.09 18.08
N CYS A 147 -0.47 -21.50 18.22
CA CYS A 147 0.49 -21.84 19.27
C CYS A 147 0.30 -20.92 20.48
N TYR A 148 0.27 -21.50 21.68
CA TYR A 148 0.04 -20.79 22.94
C TYR A 148 1.27 -20.78 23.86
N THR A 149 2.33 -21.46 23.46
CA THR A 149 3.61 -21.47 24.19
C THR A 149 4.78 -21.26 23.26
N ALA A 150 5.92 -20.80 23.77
CA ALA A 150 7.15 -20.68 23.03
C ALA A 150 7.59 -22.00 22.40
N ASP A 151 7.51 -23.09 23.17
CA ASP A 151 7.91 -24.43 22.73
C ASP A 151 7.05 -24.94 21.55
N ASP A 152 5.74 -24.70 21.61
CA ASP A 152 4.83 -25.05 20.52
C ASP A 152 5.14 -24.27 19.23
N ALA A 153 5.38 -22.96 19.37
CA ALA A 153 5.71 -22.10 18.27
C ALA A 153 7.06 -22.48 17.61
N VAL A 154 8.08 -22.72 18.43
CA VAL A 154 9.40 -23.18 17.96
C VAL A 154 9.29 -24.52 17.24
N ARG A 155 8.59 -25.49 17.83
CA ARG A 155 8.36 -26.81 17.21
C ARG A 155 7.61 -26.67 15.87
N THR A 156 6.58 -25.84 15.83
CA THR A 156 5.80 -25.57 14.61
C THR A 156 6.65 -24.91 13.53
N ALA A 157 7.48 -23.93 13.86
CA ALA A 157 8.40 -23.30 12.92
C ALA A 157 9.41 -24.31 12.33
N ARG A 158 10.00 -25.15 13.17
CA ARG A 158 10.90 -26.24 12.71
C ARG A 158 10.19 -27.20 11.76
N LEU A 159 8.96 -27.62 12.08
CA LEU A 159 8.17 -28.48 11.20
C LEU A 159 7.95 -27.82 9.82
N GLY A 160 7.65 -26.50 9.79
CA GLY A 160 7.50 -25.78 8.53
C GLY A 160 8.78 -25.77 7.69
N ARG A 161 9.95 -25.59 8.30
CA ARG A 161 11.25 -25.66 7.63
C ARG A 161 11.57 -27.06 7.12
N GLU A 162 11.43 -28.10 7.95
CA GLU A 162 11.68 -29.49 7.58
C GLU A 162 10.72 -29.99 6.48
N ALA A 163 9.51 -29.41 6.44
CA ALA A 163 8.55 -29.67 5.35
C ALA A 163 8.89 -28.95 4.04
N GLY A 164 9.97 -28.18 4.00
CA GLY A 164 10.43 -27.47 2.81
C GLY A 164 9.65 -26.21 2.48
N LEU A 165 8.87 -25.66 3.43
CA LEU A 165 8.11 -24.43 3.17
C LEU A 165 9.03 -23.20 3.09
N SER A 166 9.77 -22.91 4.16
CA SER A 166 10.70 -21.79 4.25
C SER A 166 11.49 -21.80 5.56
N ASN A 167 12.62 -21.10 5.60
CA ASN A 167 13.30 -20.73 6.84
C ASN A 167 12.83 -19.35 7.37
N TRP A 168 11.86 -18.70 6.72
CA TRP A 168 11.17 -17.54 7.22
C TRP A 168 10.00 -17.98 8.08
N VAL A 169 9.66 -17.20 9.10
CA VAL A 169 8.52 -17.50 9.95
C VAL A 169 7.85 -16.21 10.44
N LYS A 170 6.54 -16.11 10.23
CA LYS A 170 5.69 -15.22 11.00
C LYS A 170 5.41 -15.90 12.33
N LEU A 171 6.09 -15.43 13.37
CA LEU A 171 6.03 -16.05 14.67
C LEU A 171 4.86 -15.50 15.48
N GLU A 172 3.96 -16.38 15.85
CA GLU A 172 2.80 -16.10 16.69
C GLU A 172 2.86 -16.98 17.94
N VAL A 173 2.75 -16.37 19.12
CA VAL A 173 2.49 -17.04 20.39
C VAL A 173 1.30 -16.33 21.02
N ILE A 174 0.16 -16.99 21.06
CA ILE A 174 -1.10 -16.40 21.52
C ILE A 174 -1.22 -16.50 23.02
N GLY A 175 -1.50 -15.37 23.69
CA GLY A 175 -1.66 -15.31 25.14
C GLY A 175 -3.10 -15.52 25.60
N ASP A 176 -4.07 -15.16 24.75
CA ASP A 176 -5.50 -15.30 25.07
C ASP A 176 -6.28 -15.75 23.82
N GLU A 177 -6.99 -16.86 23.96
CA GLU A 177 -7.73 -17.50 22.86
C GLU A 177 -8.88 -16.65 22.34
N ARG A 178 -9.49 -15.83 23.18
CA ARG A 178 -10.67 -15.04 22.84
C ARG A 178 -10.30 -13.77 22.09
N THR A 179 -9.22 -13.14 22.48
CA THR A 179 -8.78 -11.85 21.89
C THR A 179 -7.69 -12.02 20.84
N LEU A 180 -7.00 -13.17 20.86
CA LEU A 180 -5.83 -13.46 20.01
C LEU A 180 -4.69 -12.45 20.19
N PHE A 181 -4.63 -11.78 21.35
CA PHE A 181 -3.46 -11.00 21.72
C PHE A 181 -2.25 -11.90 21.94
N PRO A 182 -1.05 -11.47 21.51
CA PRO A 182 0.16 -12.25 21.71
C PRO A 182 0.61 -12.27 23.16
N ASP A 183 1.18 -13.39 23.60
CA ASP A 183 2.00 -13.48 24.81
C ASP A 183 3.41 -12.98 24.45
N ASN A 184 3.67 -11.71 24.75
CA ASN A 184 4.94 -11.08 24.38
C ASN A 184 6.15 -11.66 25.12
N GLU A 185 5.98 -12.24 26.31
CA GLU A 185 7.06 -12.88 27.04
C GLU A 185 7.48 -14.18 26.36
N GLN A 186 6.52 -15.06 26.09
CA GLN A 186 6.74 -16.30 25.35
C GLN A 186 7.23 -16.05 23.91
N LEU A 187 6.70 -15.01 23.26
CA LEU A 187 7.10 -14.58 21.94
C LEU A 187 8.59 -14.20 21.88
N LEU A 188 9.06 -13.45 22.89
CA LEU A 188 10.46 -13.05 22.99
C LEU A 188 11.39 -14.25 23.20
N VAL A 189 10.96 -15.23 24.00
CA VAL A 189 11.71 -16.49 24.21
C VAL A 189 11.81 -17.24 22.86
N ALA A 190 10.70 -17.46 22.18
CA ALA A 190 10.66 -18.17 20.91
C ALA A 190 11.48 -17.45 19.83
N THR A 191 11.43 -16.11 19.77
CA THR A 191 12.21 -15.29 18.83
C THR A 191 13.71 -15.56 19.00
N ARG A 192 14.23 -15.49 20.23
CA ARG A 192 15.65 -15.74 20.50
C ARG A 192 16.12 -17.13 20.09
N ILE A 193 15.28 -18.14 20.32
CA ILE A 193 15.59 -19.52 19.94
C ILE A 193 15.68 -19.65 18.41
N LEU A 194 14.64 -19.18 17.70
CA LEU A 194 14.56 -19.32 16.26
C LEU A 194 15.60 -18.49 15.50
N VAL A 195 15.89 -17.27 15.97
CA VAL A 195 16.99 -16.45 15.41
C VAL A 195 18.34 -17.16 15.56
N LYS A 196 18.62 -17.75 16.72
CA LYS A 196 19.85 -18.53 16.94
C LYS A 196 19.93 -19.75 16.01
N GLU A 197 18.81 -20.30 15.60
CA GLU A 197 18.71 -21.44 14.67
C GLU A 197 18.72 -21.02 13.18
N GLY A 198 18.93 -19.73 12.89
CA GLY A 198 19.05 -19.20 11.54
C GLY A 198 17.71 -18.96 10.84
N PHE A 199 16.60 -18.90 11.58
CA PHE A 199 15.33 -18.44 11.00
C PHE A 199 15.32 -16.94 10.76
N VAL A 200 14.65 -16.52 9.70
CA VAL A 200 14.24 -15.13 9.49
C VAL A 200 12.89 -14.94 10.20
N VAL A 201 12.92 -14.29 11.36
CA VAL A 201 11.77 -14.21 12.27
C VAL A 201 11.07 -12.87 12.13
N LEU A 202 9.75 -12.90 11.88
CA LEU A 202 8.84 -11.77 11.84
C LEU A 202 7.79 -11.97 12.95
N PRO A 203 8.00 -11.47 14.17
CA PRO A 203 7.12 -11.72 15.30
C PRO A 203 5.88 -10.83 15.27
N TYR A 204 4.69 -11.44 15.38
CA TYR A 204 3.42 -10.79 15.67
C TYR A 204 3.36 -10.38 17.13
N THR A 205 3.17 -9.10 17.40
CA THR A 205 3.23 -8.53 18.74
C THR A 205 2.16 -7.46 18.99
N THR A 206 2.03 -7.01 20.23
CA THR A 206 1.24 -5.82 20.55
C THR A 206 1.88 -4.57 19.98
N ASP A 207 1.13 -3.49 19.94
CA ASP A 207 1.58 -2.14 19.55
C ASP A 207 2.40 -1.44 20.66
N ASP A 208 3.05 -2.22 21.53
CA ASP A 208 3.95 -1.72 22.58
C ASP A 208 5.34 -1.42 22.01
N PRO A 209 5.78 -0.13 22.03
CA PRO A 209 7.08 0.25 21.53
C PRO A 209 8.26 -0.42 22.23
N VAL A 210 8.14 -0.69 23.52
CA VAL A 210 9.22 -1.35 24.30
C VAL A 210 9.35 -2.81 23.90
N VAL A 211 8.23 -3.50 23.67
CA VAL A 211 8.22 -4.89 23.22
C VAL A 211 8.81 -4.99 21.81
N CYS A 212 8.41 -4.10 20.89
CA CYS A 212 8.97 -4.07 19.53
C CYS A 212 10.50 -3.91 19.54
N ARG A 213 11.03 -3.02 20.39
CA ARG A 213 12.48 -2.85 20.55
C ARG A 213 13.16 -4.12 21.10
N LYS A 214 12.58 -4.77 22.10
CA LYS A 214 13.12 -6.04 22.65
C LYS A 214 13.14 -7.15 21.60
N LEU A 215 12.13 -7.21 20.74
CA LEU A 215 12.09 -8.19 19.64
C LEU A 215 13.15 -7.88 18.58
N GLU A 216 13.34 -6.60 18.23
CA GLU A 216 14.42 -6.18 17.36
C GLU A 216 15.80 -6.53 17.93
N ASP A 217 16.04 -6.22 19.21
CA ASP A 217 17.29 -6.56 19.91
C ASP A 217 17.50 -8.09 20.03
N ALA A 218 16.41 -8.88 19.99
CA ALA A 218 16.49 -10.35 19.92
C ALA A 218 16.81 -10.88 18.52
N GLY A 219 16.94 -10.00 17.51
CA GLY A 219 17.33 -10.34 16.14
C GLY A 219 16.15 -10.57 15.19
N ALA A 220 14.95 -10.08 15.51
CA ALA A 220 13.83 -10.10 14.58
C ALA A 220 14.19 -9.36 13.28
N ALA A 221 13.81 -9.92 12.13
CA ALA A 221 14.09 -9.35 10.82
C ALA A 221 13.11 -8.24 10.42
N ALA A 222 11.95 -8.20 11.05
CA ALA A 222 10.95 -7.16 11.04
C ALA A 222 10.17 -7.24 12.34
N VAL A 223 9.44 -6.20 12.73
CA VAL A 223 8.46 -6.25 13.81
C VAL A 223 7.05 -6.10 13.25
N MET A 224 6.12 -6.86 13.80
CA MET A 224 4.75 -6.92 13.29
C MET A 224 3.73 -6.51 14.37
N PRO A 225 3.69 -5.20 14.74
CA PRO A 225 2.72 -4.72 15.71
C PRO A 225 1.29 -4.81 15.15
N LEU A 226 0.34 -5.18 16.00
CA LEU A 226 -1.08 -5.19 15.66
C LEU A 226 -1.65 -3.75 15.59
N GLY A 227 -2.60 -3.52 14.69
CA GLY A 227 -3.44 -2.34 14.71
C GLY A 227 -4.64 -2.51 15.65
N ALA A 228 -5.21 -3.73 15.65
CA ALA A 228 -6.30 -4.20 16.49
C ALA A 228 -6.29 -5.74 16.50
N PRO A 229 -7.09 -6.42 17.34
CA PRO A 229 -7.15 -7.89 17.38
C PRO A 229 -7.34 -8.54 16.02
N ILE A 230 -6.74 -9.71 15.81
CA ILE A 230 -6.84 -10.48 14.56
C ILE A 230 -8.31 -10.68 14.17
N GLY A 231 -8.66 -10.32 12.95
CA GLY A 231 -10.00 -10.52 12.40
C GLY A 231 -11.05 -9.53 12.89
N SER A 232 -10.69 -8.54 13.70
CA SER A 232 -11.63 -7.56 14.26
C SER A 232 -12.10 -6.49 13.27
N GLY A 233 -11.25 -6.12 12.31
CA GLY A 233 -11.55 -5.04 11.34
C GLY A 233 -11.72 -3.66 11.98
N LEU A 234 -11.19 -3.44 13.19
CA LEU A 234 -11.35 -2.20 13.97
C LEU A 234 -10.38 -1.07 13.54
N GLY A 235 -9.52 -1.32 12.56
CA GLY A 235 -8.50 -0.37 12.14
C GLY A 235 -7.36 -0.22 13.14
N ILE A 236 -6.66 0.91 13.09
CA ILE A 236 -5.50 1.19 13.95
C ILE A 236 -5.98 1.91 15.20
N GLN A 237 -5.97 1.21 16.34
CA GLN A 237 -6.48 1.74 17.60
C GLN A 237 -5.54 2.74 18.26
N ASN A 238 -4.23 2.55 18.12
CA ASN A 238 -3.22 3.41 18.74
C ASN A 238 -2.22 3.94 17.71
N VAL A 239 -2.62 4.99 17.02
CA VAL A 239 -1.83 5.69 16.00
C VAL A 239 -0.49 6.19 16.55
N ASN A 240 -0.46 6.65 17.81
CA ASN A 240 0.76 7.20 18.40
C ASN A 240 1.82 6.13 18.64
N ASN A 241 1.42 4.94 19.11
CA ASN A 241 2.36 3.85 19.32
C ASN A 241 2.99 3.40 17.99
N ILE A 242 2.20 3.28 16.92
CA ILE A 242 2.72 2.91 15.60
C ILE A 242 3.75 3.94 15.11
N ARG A 243 3.50 5.25 15.30
CA ARG A 243 4.48 6.28 14.96
C ARG A 243 5.77 6.16 15.77
N ILE A 244 5.65 5.97 17.09
CA ILE A 244 6.79 5.80 17.99
C ILE A 244 7.61 4.56 17.59
N ILE A 245 6.94 3.43 17.33
CA ILE A 245 7.61 2.21 16.85
C ILE A 245 8.38 2.51 15.56
N ARG A 246 7.74 3.16 14.58
CA ARG A 246 8.38 3.46 13.30
C ARG A 246 9.58 4.41 13.44
N GLU A 247 9.50 5.36 14.36
CA GLU A 247 10.54 6.38 14.56
C GLU A 247 11.88 5.78 15.00
N PHE A 248 11.86 4.78 15.87
CA PHE A 248 13.10 4.19 16.39
C PHE A 248 13.47 2.83 15.79
N SER A 249 12.57 2.16 15.05
CA SER A 249 12.87 0.83 14.49
C SER A 249 13.94 0.90 13.42
N ARG A 250 14.92 0.03 13.54
CA ARG A 250 16.01 -0.21 12.60
C ARG A 250 15.67 -1.33 11.60
N VAL A 251 14.62 -2.09 11.87
CA VAL A 251 14.05 -3.13 11.00
C VAL A 251 12.70 -2.69 10.45
N PRO A 252 12.21 -3.28 9.35
CA PRO A 252 10.90 -2.96 8.82
C PRO A 252 9.77 -3.16 9.84
N VAL A 253 8.83 -2.22 9.86
CA VAL A 253 7.60 -2.26 10.65
C VAL A 253 6.46 -2.67 9.74
N ILE A 254 5.91 -3.86 9.94
CA ILE A 254 4.78 -4.38 9.18
C ILE A 254 3.55 -4.34 10.08
N LEU A 255 2.58 -3.49 9.77
CA LEU A 255 1.32 -3.49 10.52
C LEU A 255 0.59 -4.80 10.26
N ASP A 256 0.28 -5.54 11.32
CA ASP A 256 -0.37 -6.85 11.25
C ASP A 256 -1.66 -6.85 12.04
N ALA A 257 -2.73 -7.37 11.45
CA ALA A 257 -4.06 -7.47 12.04
C ALA A 257 -4.81 -6.13 12.24
N GLY A 258 -6.11 -6.23 12.42
CA GLY A 258 -6.99 -5.11 12.67
C GLY A 258 -7.46 -4.34 11.43
N VAL A 259 -6.78 -4.43 10.30
CA VAL A 259 -7.22 -3.80 9.04
C VAL A 259 -8.56 -4.40 8.60
N GLY A 260 -9.56 -3.55 8.42
CA GLY A 260 -10.90 -3.94 7.99
C GLY A 260 -11.25 -3.46 6.57
N THR A 261 -10.60 -2.38 6.10
CA THR A 261 -10.86 -1.81 4.78
C THR A 261 -9.66 -1.04 4.24
N ALA A 262 -9.75 -0.59 3.00
CA ALA A 262 -8.71 0.13 2.27
C ALA A 262 -8.19 1.38 2.99
N SER A 263 -9.06 2.16 3.64
CA SER A 263 -8.64 3.34 4.41
C SER A 263 -7.71 3.01 5.57
N ASP A 264 -7.91 1.88 6.26
CA ASP A 264 -7.05 1.47 7.36
C ASP A 264 -5.62 1.15 6.87
N ALA A 265 -5.53 0.47 5.71
CA ALA A 265 -4.25 0.19 5.06
C ALA A 265 -3.54 1.47 4.60
N THR A 266 -4.28 2.45 4.05
CA THR A 266 -3.74 3.77 3.72
C THR A 266 -3.18 4.46 4.95
N ILE A 267 -3.96 4.50 6.05
CA ILE A 267 -3.53 5.12 7.32
C ILE A 267 -2.26 4.46 7.85
N ALA A 268 -2.18 3.12 7.83
CA ALA A 268 -0.98 2.39 8.24
C ALA A 268 0.27 2.87 7.49
N MET A 269 0.15 2.98 6.17
CA MET A 269 1.25 3.43 5.31
C MET A 269 1.58 4.91 5.50
N GLU A 270 0.58 5.77 5.71
CA GLU A 270 0.78 7.21 6.02
C GLU A 270 1.44 7.43 7.39
N LEU A 271 1.27 6.50 8.34
CA LEU A 271 1.98 6.52 9.62
C LEU A 271 3.46 6.12 9.47
N GLY A 272 3.84 5.62 8.30
CA GLY A 272 5.20 5.23 7.98
C GLY A 272 5.49 3.74 8.12
N ALA A 273 4.49 2.89 8.33
CA ALA A 273 4.69 1.45 8.25
C ALA A 273 5.38 1.08 6.91
N ASP A 274 6.27 0.11 6.95
CA ASP A 274 7.00 -0.33 5.76
C ASP A 274 6.18 -1.30 4.91
N GLY A 275 5.21 -1.97 5.54
CA GLY A 275 4.25 -2.84 4.88
C GLY A 275 3.02 -3.08 5.76
N VAL A 276 2.04 -3.77 5.18
CA VAL A 276 0.80 -4.17 5.87
C VAL A 276 0.54 -5.64 5.58
N LEU A 277 0.22 -6.41 6.62
CA LEU A 277 -0.27 -7.77 6.48
C LEU A 277 -1.76 -7.83 6.82
N MET A 278 -2.54 -8.47 5.96
CA MET A 278 -3.97 -8.68 6.18
C MET A 278 -4.46 -9.97 5.52
N ASN A 279 -5.56 -10.49 6.02
CA ASN A 279 -6.24 -11.62 5.40
C ASN A 279 -7.76 -11.46 5.46
N THR A 280 -8.33 -11.41 6.66
CA THR A 280 -9.79 -11.43 6.90
C THR A 280 -10.52 -10.31 6.15
N ALA A 281 -9.95 -9.11 6.11
CA ALA A 281 -10.55 -7.97 5.41
C ALA A 281 -10.74 -8.22 3.90
N ILE A 282 -9.89 -9.05 3.29
CA ILE A 282 -10.02 -9.45 1.89
C ILE A 282 -10.94 -10.68 1.79
N ALA A 283 -10.63 -11.74 2.54
CA ALA A 283 -11.29 -13.04 2.40
C ALA A 283 -12.78 -13.02 2.74
N GLU A 284 -13.20 -12.18 3.70
CA GLU A 284 -14.60 -12.04 4.15
C GLU A 284 -15.32 -10.84 3.51
N ALA A 285 -14.69 -10.11 2.58
CA ALA A 285 -15.38 -9.10 1.80
C ALA A 285 -16.46 -9.73 0.90
N GLN A 286 -17.49 -8.96 0.56
CA GLN A 286 -18.52 -9.41 -0.38
C GLN A 286 -17.93 -9.74 -1.76
N ASP A 287 -16.92 -8.98 -2.19
CA ASP A 287 -16.08 -9.26 -3.36
C ASP A 287 -14.61 -9.26 -2.93
N PRO A 288 -14.02 -10.44 -2.62
CA PRO A 288 -12.63 -10.57 -2.21
C PRO A 288 -11.62 -10.06 -3.25
N ILE A 289 -11.94 -10.17 -4.53
CA ILE A 289 -11.03 -9.79 -5.61
C ILE A 289 -10.97 -8.28 -5.73
N ALA A 290 -12.12 -7.61 -5.75
CA ALA A 290 -12.19 -6.16 -5.75
C ALA A 290 -11.57 -5.56 -4.47
N MET A 291 -11.77 -6.19 -3.30
CA MET A 291 -11.15 -5.76 -2.06
C MET A 291 -9.63 -5.94 -2.08
N ALA A 292 -9.11 -7.03 -2.63
CA ALA A 292 -7.67 -7.25 -2.77
C ALA A 292 -7.02 -6.16 -3.64
N GLU A 293 -7.65 -5.77 -4.74
CA GLU A 293 -7.18 -4.65 -5.57
C GLU A 293 -7.26 -3.31 -4.82
N ALA A 294 -8.36 -3.05 -4.11
CA ALA A 294 -8.51 -1.85 -3.30
C ALA A 294 -7.40 -1.75 -2.23
N MET A 295 -7.03 -2.87 -1.59
CA MET A 295 -5.94 -2.92 -0.62
C MET A 295 -4.57 -2.66 -1.27
N ARG A 296 -4.31 -3.19 -2.46
CA ARG A 296 -3.10 -2.91 -3.23
C ARG A 296 -2.96 -1.41 -3.52
N LEU A 297 -4.03 -0.81 -4.02
CA LEU A 297 -4.04 0.62 -4.35
C LEU A 297 -3.87 1.51 -3.10
N SER A 298 -4.49 1.13 -1.98
CA SER A 298 -4.41 1.88 -0.73
C SER A 298 -3.02 1.82 -0.08
N VAL A 299 -2.37 0.66 -0.08
CA VAL A 299 -0.98 0.53 0.38
C VAL A 299 -0.03 1.40 -0.48
N LEU A 300 -0.22 1.39 -1.80
CA LEU A 300 0.55 2.23 -2.71
C LEU A 300 0.29 3.73 -2.47
N ALA A 301 -0.97 4.14 -2.40
CA ALA A 301 -1.36 5.53 -2.17
C ALA A 301 -0.82 6.06 -0.83
N GLY A 302 -0.98 5.29 0.26
CA GLY A 302 -0.49 5.66 1.58
C GLY A 302 1.04 5.79 1.62
N ARG A 303 1.78 4.89 0.93
CA ARG A 303 3.25 5.00 0.84
C ARG A 303 3.69 6.25 0.08
N LEU A 304 3.02 6.58 -1.02
CA LEU A 304 3.29 7.79 -1.78
C LEU A 304 3.01 9.04 -0.95
N ALA A 305 1.87 9.08 -0.25
CA ALA A 305 1.50 10.20 0.63
C ALA A 305 2.52 10.38 1.77
N TYR A 306 2.97 9.28 2.40
CA TYR A 306 4.03 9.32 3.42
C TYR A 306 5.32 9.93 2.89
N ARG A 307 5.76 9.51 1.69
CA ARG A 307 6.99 10.02 1.07
C ARG A 307 6.89 11.47 0.60
N ALA A 308 5.73 11.85 0.07
CA ALA A 308 5.48 13.22 -0.35
C ALA A 308 5.45 14.20 0.83
N GLY A 309 5.14 13.71 2.01
CA GLY A 309 5.00 14.52 3.21
C GLY A 309 3.62 15.20 3.29
N ARG A 310 3.01 15.11 4.45
CA ARG A 310 1.72 15.74 4.70
C ARG A 310 1.87 17.23 4.92
N MET A 311 1.00 18.06 4.31
CA MET A 311 0.92 19.48 4.68
C MET A 311 0.61 19.67 6.19
N ALA A 312 1.14 20.74 6.78
CA ALA A 312 0.88 21.07 8.18
C ALA A 312 -0.64 21.28 8.41
N LYS A 313 -1.15 20.73 9.50
CA LYS A 313 -2.51 21.04 9.97
C LYS A 313 -2.56 22.49 10.42
N ARG A 314 -3.59 23.22 9.97
CA ARG A 314 -3.81 24.62 10.35
C ARG A 314 -5.17 24.73 11.03
N PRO A 315 -5.30 25.46 12.15
CA PRO A 315 -6.58 25.66 12.83
C PRO A 315 -7.54 26.55 12.05
N TYR A 316 -7.01 27.41 11.17
CA TYR A 316 -7.80 28.35 10.38
C TYR A 316 -7.68 28.08 8.89
N ALA A 317 -8.71 28.50 8.13
CA ALA A 317 -8.74 28.40 6.69
C ALA A 317 -7.61 29.23 6.05
N SER A 318 -7.07 28.72 4.94
CA SER A 318 -6.16 29.43 4.04
C SER A 318 -6.71 29.32 2.63
N ALA A 319 -6.92 30.46 1.97
CA ALA A 319 -7.43 30.45 0.60
C ALA A 319 -6.47 29.69 -0.32
N SER A 320 -7.01 28.80 -1.15
CA SER A 320 -6.23 28.02 -2.13
C SER A 320 -5.85 28.84 -3.36
N SER A 321 -6.61 29.90 -3.66
CA SER A 321 -6.32 30.84 -4.75
C SER A 321 -5.84 32.18 -4.18
N PRO A 322 -4.82 32.83 -4.77
CA PRO A 322 -4.40 34.15 -4.38
C PRO A 322 -5.57 35.13 -4.47
N LEU A 323 -5.81 35.93 -3.45
CA LEU A 323 -6.82 37.00 -3.48
C LEU A 323 -6.30 38.31 -4.14
N ALA A 324 -5.01 38.35 -4.45
CA ALA A 324 -4.39 39.48 -5.15
C ALA A 324 -4.76 39.39 -6.64
N GLY A 325 -5.39 40.45 -7.17
CA GLY A 325 -5.78 40.52 -8.58
C GLY A 325 -7.25 40.17 -8.87
N VAL A 326 -8.04 39.80 -7.86
CA VAL A 326 -9.49 39.64 -8.05
C VAL A 326 -10.11 41.05 -8.17
N VAL A 327 -10.68 41.37 -9.32
CA VAL A 327 -11.48 42.58 -9.53
C VAL A 327 -12.69 42.48 -8.60
N ARG A 328 -12.87 43.50 -7.71
CA ARG A 328 -14.03 43.60 -6.85
C ARG A 328 -15.20 44.22 -7.57
#